data_5eb01e338d9e088dae34ce44b32ae80e
#
_entry.id   5eb01e338d9e088dae34ce44b32ae80e
#
_cell.length_a   1.000
_cell.length_b   1.000
_cell.length_c   1.000
_cell.angle_alpha   90.00
_cell.angle_beta   90.00
_cell.angle_gamma   90.00
#
_symmetry.space_group_name_H-M   'P 1'
#
loop_
_entity.id
_entity.type
_entity.pdbx_description
1 polymer ?
#
loop_
_entity_poly.entity_id
_entity_poly.type
_entity_poly.pdbx_seq_one_letter_code
_entity_poly.pdbx_strand_id
1 'polypeptide(L)'
;MGIKKYTMEELFIIEDISVESSFYLGKFGVMYTRSKEYGRPSKLFYKSFDSFTEEELFEENECSFRLKIVHIDSNNCFVKSVDFQKGRIFLYSFDRTGFVRHSYTETVAPTPRDIALFSTEKAQYFLGLSSTEEKKDQLILRETSSGDRVSITIPYQDRARRVHCIGRYILLDCSNAANSVFYLATFKNNSLRELSVNKITFDEKTTLYENSFSDRVLLFLERRTFYEKILSFDLIENTLKTEFERPIIKSNNTKYFSKVIWTKKDSYDVSIPISLFWKSEDTDELPRRKKCILSVYGAYGKNDNSDLDEIMLSIIDAGFIYAIVHVRGGGYLGGEWYRSGKALNKWNSIRDFIEGVNYLRENDVIDSKRLGLITSSAGGIIAGAVLNEEKNLLQSILLFSPFINPYDTLQNPNDPLSKTEIAEWGDIRDPEVKAYIKSYSPMQNIEKARDSNTVIVNILGEKDPYINNNEVIEWSKKLNSIGVKSLLYLNKAAGHGGFTPSDVLLMIDTLNYFFEEVGRNNL
;
A
#
# COMPACT_ATOMS: atom_id res chain seq x y z
N MET A 1 -35.77 14.34 -17.05
CA MET A 1 -34.39 14.77 -17.40
C MET A 1 -33.77 13.69 -18.27
N GLY A 2 -33.52 13.99 -19.55
CA GLY A 2 -32.98 13.01 -20.48
C GLY A 2 -31.49 12.76 -20.21
N ILE A 3 -31.12 11.51 -20.04
CA ILE A 3 -29.73 11.08 -19.99
C ILE A 3 -29.15 11.31 -21.38
N LYS A 4 -28.25 12.29 -21.54
CA LYS A 4 -27.46 12.43 -22.75
C LYS A 4 -26.57 11.19 -22.89
N LYS A 5 -26.80 10.40 -23.92
CA LYS A 5 -25.92 9.32 -24.32
C LYS A 5 -24.62 9.96 -24.85
N TYR A 6 -23.53 9.82 -24.11
CA TYR A 6 -22.20 10.13 -24.60
C TYR A 6 -21.70 8.91 -25.39
N THR A 7 -21.44 9.07 -26.67
CA THR A 7 -20.64 8.11 -27.43
C THR A 7 -19.18 8.35 -27.07
N MET A 8 -18.50 7.34 -26.57
CA MET A 8 -17.03 7.35 -26.46
C MET A 8 -16.48 7.23 -27.88
N GLU A 9 -15.86 8.29 -28.37
CA GLU A 9 -15.03 8.23 -29.56
C GLU A 9 -13.59 7.93 -29.13
N GLU A 10 -12.98 6.95 -29.77
CA GLU A 10 -11.58 6.62 -29.59
C GLU A 10 -10.74 7.67 -30.31
N LEU A 11 -10.08 8.57 -29.55
CA LEU A 11 -9.30 9.67 -30.08
C LEU A 11 -7.93 9.19 -30.60
N PHE A 12 -7.25 8.36 -29.84
CA PHE A 12 -6.02 7.63 -30.22
C PHE A 12 -5.66 6.61 -29.13
N ILE A 13 -4.88 5.61 -29.49
CA ILE A 13 -4.31 4.62 -28.58
C ILE A 13 -2.85 4.95 -28.36
N ILE A 14 -2.40 4.91 -27.10
CA ILE A 14 -0.99 4.85 -26.75
C ILE A 14 -0.69 3.36 -26.55
N GLU A 15 -0.19 2.71 -27.60
CA GLU A 15 0.19 1.29 -27.57
C GLU A 15 1.51 1.09 -26.81
N ASP A 16 1.54 1.49 -25.55
CA ASP A 16 2.72 1.37 -24.72
C ASP A 16 2.35 1.01 -23.31
N ILE A 17 2.69 -0.22 -22.91
CA ILE A 17 2.47 -0.75 -21.55
C ILE A 17 3.32 -0.05 -20.49
N SER A 18 4.24 0.83 -20.89
CA SER A 18 5.12 1.57 -19.99
C SER A 18 4.51 2.87 -19.44
N VAL A 19 3.30 3.25 -19.85
CA VAL A 19 2.59 4.43 -19.34
C VAL A 19 2.06 4.15 -17.93
N GLU A 20 2.49 4.93 -16.93
CA GLU A 20 2.07 4.74 -15.53
C GLU A 20 1.17 5.86 -14.99
N SER A 21 1.24 7.05 -15.53
CA SER A 21 0.37 8.15 -15.14
C SER A 21 0.06 9.05 -16.31
N SER A 22 -1.16 9.58 -16.33
CA SER A 22 -1.61 10.48 -17.39
C SER A 22 -2.42 11.65 -16.83
N PHE A 23 -2.45 12.73 -17.59
CA PHE A 23 -3.20 13.93 -17.29
C PHE A 23 -3.87 14.45 -18.57
N TYR A 24 -5.20 14.55 -18.54
CA TYR A 24 -6.00 15.00 -19.67
C TYR A 24 -6.13 16.53 -19.66
N LEU A 25 -5.74 17.16 -20.77
CA LEU A 25 -5.74 18.60 -20.96
C LEU A 25 -6.96 19.08 -21.78
N GLY A 26 -8.14 18.57 -21.47
CA GLY A 26 -9.36 18.92 -22.18
C GLY A 26 -9.24 18.63 -23.68
N LYS A 27 -9.57 19.62 -24.53
CA LYS A 27 -9.51 19.48 -25.99
C LYS A 27 -8.10 19.57 -26.58
N PHE A 28 -7.07 19.83 -25.80
CA PHE A 28 -5.72 20.12 -26.32
C PHE A 28 -4.86 18.87 -26.47
N GLY A 29 -4.95 17.93 -25.53
CA GLY A 29 -4.10 16.75 -25.58
C GLY A 29 -4.04 15.99 -24.27
N VAL A 30 -3.07 15.10 -24.17
CA VAL A 30 -2.77 14.32 -22.97
C VAL A 30 -1.29 14.42 -22.63
N MET A 31 -0.99 14.62 -21.34
CA MET A 31 0.34 14.50 -20.77
C MET A 31 0.45 13.14 -20.08
N TYR A 32 1.57 12.44 -20.23
CA TYR A 32 1.75 11.13 -19.60
C TYR A 32 3.23 10.82 -19.34
N THR A 33 3.45 9.93 -18.37
CA THR A 33 4.78 9.43 -18.04
C THR A 33 5.01 8.07 -18.69
N ARG A 34 6.25 7.82 -19.12
CA ARG A 34 6.67 6.56 -19.73
C ARG A 34 7.96 6.07 -19.11
N SER A 35 8.09 4.76 -18.93
CA SER A 35 9.32 4.10 -18.51
C SER A 35 10.26 3.89 -19.70
N LYS A 36 11.56 4.13 -19.49
CA LYS A 36 12.61 3.88 -20.50
C LYS A 36 12.94 2.38 -20.58
N GLU A 37 12.89 1.72 -19.45
CA GLU A 37 13.06 0.27 -19.24
C GLU A 37 12.07 -0.18 -18.17
N TYR A 38 11.76 -1.46 -18.08
CA TYR A 38 10.79 -1.99 -17.13
C TYR A 38 10.96 -1.41 -15.72
N GLY A 39 9.88 -0.84 -15.19
CA GLY A 39 9.71 -0.63 -13.77
C GLY A 39 9.56 0.80 -13.25
N ARG A 40 10.08 1.87 -13.91
CA ARG A 40 9.92 3.23 -13.41
C ARG A 40 9.77 4.28 -14.50
N PRO A 41 8.69 5.09 -14.49
CA PRO A 41 8.53 6.19 -15.42
C PRO A 41 9.64 7.22 -15.19
N SER A 42 10.46 7.43 -16.21
CA SER A 42 11.57 8.38 -16.23
C SER A 42 11.40 9.49 -17.26
N LYS A 43 10.41 9.38 -18.14
CA LYS A 43 10.15 10.37 -19.19
C LYS A 43 8.73 10.92 -19.10
N LEU A 44 8.59 12.21 -19.37
CA LEU A 44 7.32 12.93 -19.44
C LEU A 44 7.08 13.35 -20.88
N PHE A 45 5.92 13.00 -21.40
CA PHE A 45 5.48 13.31 -22.76
C PHE A 45 4.20 14.12 -22.76
N TYR A 46 4.03 14.89 -23.84
CA TYR A 46 2.77 15.49 -24.23
C TYR A 46 2.39 15.03 -25.65
N LYS A 47 1.14 14.67 -25.85
CA LYS A 47 0.59 14.34 -27.15
C LYS A 47 -0.61 15.24 -27.46
N SER A 48 -0.51 16.01 -28.54
CA SER A 48 -1.56 16.92 -28.99
C SER A 48 -2.69 16.16 -29.68
N PHE A 49 -3.94 16.57 -29.46
CA PHE A 49 -5.10 16.03 -30.18
C PHE A 49 -5.24 16.63 -31.57
N ASP A 50 -4.76 17.86 -31.79
CA ASP A 50 -4.91 18.53 -33.07
C ASP A 50 -3.89 18.05 -34.12
N SER A 51 -2.62 17.92 -33.70
CA SER A 51 -1.52 17.54 -34.60
C SER A 51 -1.11 16.07 -34.50
N PHE A 52 -1.57 15.37 -33.47
CA PHE A 52 -1.14 14.02 -33.11
C PHE A 52 0.38 13.91 -32.86
N THR A 53 1.06 15.05 -32.75
CA THR A 53 2.50 15.08 -32.43
C THR A 53 2.74 14.74 -30.98
N GLU A 54 3.83 14.02 -30.73
CA GLU A 54 4.33 13.69 -29.40
C GLU A 54 5.59 14.48 -29.12
N GLU A 55 5.65 15.13 -27.98
CA GLU A 55 6.77 15.93 -27.52
C GLU A 55 7.27 15.40 -26.16
N GLU A 56 8.59 15.18 -26.05
CA GLU A 56 9.23 14.86 -24.78
C GLU A 56 9.48 16.15 -24.00
N LEU A 57 8.80 16.30 -22.86
CA LEU A 57 8.88 17.50 -22.04
C LEU A 57 10.01 17.44 -20.98
N PHE A 58 10.32 16.24 -20.50
CA PHE A 58 11.32 16.05 -19.45
C PHE A 58 11.81 14.60 -19.41
N GLU A 59 13.11 14.41 -19.15
CA GLU A 59 13.72 13.13 -18.85
C GLU A 59 14.41 13.21 -17.48
N GLU A 60 14.09 12.24 -16.60
CA GLU A 60 14.76 12.06 -15.31
C GLU A 60 15.95 11.09 -15.48
N ASN A 61 17.15 11.62 -15.23
CA ASN A 61 18.39 10.86 -15.42
C ASN A 61 18.84 10.08 -14.16
N GLU A 62 18.25 10.38 -12.99
CA GLU A 62 18.57 9.65 -11.77
C GLU A 62 17.74 8.39 -11.67
N CYS A 63 18.38 7.22 -11.77
CA CYS A 63 17.73 5.91 -11.84
C CYS A 63 16.85 5.56 -10.63
N SER A 64 17.10 6.18 -9.45
CA SER A 64 16.29 5.97 -8.24
C SER A 64 14.99 6.78 -8.24
N PHE A 65 14.85 7.76 -9.12
CA PHE A 65 13.70 8.66 -9.17
C PHE A 65 12.61 8.14 -10.08
N ARG A 66 11.37 8.37 -9.67
CA ARG A 66 10.16 8.02 -10.40
C ARG A 66 9.34 9.28 -10.69
N LEU A 67 8.92 9.44 -11.93
CA LEU A 67 8.01 10.50 -12.32
C LEU A 67 6.57 10.12 -12.03
N LYS A 68 5.81 11.06 -11.48
CA LYS A 68 4.37 10.93 -11.31
C LYS A 68 3.69 12.26 -11.60
N ILE A 69 2.64 12.24 -12.40
CA ILE A 69 1.78 13.40 -12.62
C ILE A 69 0.76 13.47 -11.48
N VAL A 70 0.60 14.65 -10.92
CA VAL A 70 -0.42 14.95 -9.91
C VAL A 70 -1.32 16.03 -10.48
N HIS A 71 -2.57 15.68 -10.71
CA HIS A 71 -3.57 16.60 -11.24
C HIS A 71 -3.85 17.76 -10.27
N ILE A 72 -4.01 18.97 -10.81
CA ILE A 72 -4.42 20.16 -10.07
C ILE A 72 -5.77 20.67 -10.60
N ASP A 73 -5.79 21.10 -11.86
CA ASP A 73 -6.96 21.59 -12.55
C ASP A 73 -6.85 21.33 -14.06
N SER A 74 -7.75 21.90 -14.87
CA SER A 74 -7.77 21.69 -16.32
C SER A 74 -6.52 22.18 -17.06
N ASN A 75 -5.75 23.07 -16.44
CA ASN A 75 -4.62 23.74 -17.10
C ASN A 75 -3.29 23.58 -16.35
N ASN A 76 -3.30 23.02 -15.16
CA ASN A 76 -2.12 22.89 -14.32
C ASN A 76 -1.96 21.48 -13.78
N CYS A 77 -0.72 21.00 -13.77
CA CYS A 77 -0.37 19.77 -13.06
C CYS A 77 1.00 19.90 -12.41
N PHE A 78 1.22 19.17 -11.33
CA PHE A 78 2.55 18.91 -10.83
C PHE A 78 3.12 17.65 -11.45
N VAL A 79 4.41 17.70 -11.77
CA VAL A 79 5.20 16.52 -12.04
C VAL A 79 6.17 16.32 -10.88
N LYS A 80 6.01 15.22 -10.21
CA LYS A 80 6.81 14.82 -9.07
C LYS A 80 7.88 13.84 -9.56
N SER A 81 9.15 14.20 -9.36
CA SER A 81 10.29 13.31 -9.55
C SER A 81 10.85 12.94 -8.20
N VAL A 82 10.62 11.72 -7.74
CA VAL A 82 10.88 11.33 -6.36
C VAL A 82 11.47 9.93 -6.26
N ASP A 83 12.36 9.76 -5.29
CA ASP A 83 12.69 8.47 -4.71
C ASP A 83 12.03 8.31 -3.32
N PHE A 84 12.45 7.33 -2.54
CA PHE A 84 11.90 7.12 -1.19
C PHE A 84 12.36 8.14 -0.15
N GLN A 85 13.39 8.94 -0.44
CA GLN A 85 14.02 9.85 0.52
C GLN A 85 13.97 11.32 0.11
N LYS A 86 14.06 11.61 -1.19
CA LYS A 86 14.14 12.97 -1.72
C LYS A 86 13.39 13.10 -3.04
N GLY A 87 13.07 14.31 -3.44
CA GLY A 87 12.38 14.54 -4.69
C GLY A 87 12.42 15.98 -5.16
N ARG A 88 12.09 16.15 -6.42
CA ARG A 88 11.91 17.42 -7.11
C ARG A 88 10.47 17.54 -7.57
N ILE A 89 9.96 18.73 -7.59
CA ILE A 89 8.60 19.01 -8.01
C ILE A 89 8.63 20.10 -9.06
N PHE A 90 7.93 19.88 -10.15
CA PHE A 90 7.77 20.81 -11.24
C PHE A 90 6.29 21.15 -11.40
N LEU A 91 5.96 22.44 -11.49
CA LEU A 91 4.65 22.89 -11.92
C LEU A 91 4.68 23.06 -13.44
N TYR A 92 3.76 22.43 -14.14
CA TYR A 92 3.48 22.66 -15.53
C TYR A 92 2.15 23.40 -15.67
N SER A 93 2.18 24.57 -16.28
CA SER A 93 0.99 25.32 -16.67
C SER A 93 0.84 25.22 -18.17
N PHE A 94 -0.38 25.02 -18.62
CA PHE A 94 -0.72 24.97 -20.05
C PHE A 94 -1.60 26.16 -20.40
N ASP A 95 -1.20 26.90 -21.40
CA ASP A 95 -2.00 27.95 -22.02
C ASP A 95 -2.15 27.70 -23.55
N ARG A 96 -2.80 28.64 -24.24
CA ARG A 96 -3.01 28.51 -25.70
C ARG A 96 -1.72 28.52 -26.53
N THR A 97 -0.60 28.89 -25.95
CA THR A 97 0.71 29.02 -26.59
C THR A 97 1.63 27.83 -26.33
N GLY A 98 1.28 26.96 -25.37
CA GLY A 98 2.06 25.78 -25.02
C GLY A 98 2.26 25.60 -23.52
N PHE A 99 3.22 24.74 -23.16
CA PHE A 99 3.58 24.49 -21.77
C PHE A 99 4.58 25.51 -21.24
N VAL A 100 4.26 26.06 -20.07
CA VAL A 100 5.23 26.80 -19.27
C VAL A 100 5.63 25.94 -18.08
N ARG A 101 6.91 25.58 -18.00
CA ARG A 101 7.49 24.87 -16.87
C ARG A 101 7.96 25.89 -15.83
N HIS A 102 7.34 25.85 -14.65
CA HIS A 102 7.83 26.57 -13.49
C HIS A 102 8.66 25.60 -12.65
N SER A 103 9.98 25.78 -12.62
CA SER A 103 10.83 24.90 -11.80
C SER A 103 10.76 25.31 -10.33
N TYR A 104 10.04 24.55 -9.54
CA TYR A 104 10.20 24.58 -8.09
C TYR A 104 11.25 23.55 -7.68
N THR A 105 12.52 23.95 -7.80
CA THR A 105 13.62 23.16 -7.28
C THR A 105 13.73 23.35 -5.77
N GLU A 106 12.95 22.62 -5.00
CA GLU A 106 13.32 22.33 -3.64
C GLU A 106 13.76 20.87 -3.57
N THR A 107 15.05 20.69 -3.27
CA THR A 107 15.49 19.43 -2.66
C THR A 107 14.90 19.42 -1.26
N VAL A 108 13.61 19.06 -1.15
CA VAL A 108 12.96 18.95 0.16
C VAL A 108 13.36 17.58 0.70
N ALA A 109 14.29 17.56 1.62
CA ALA A 109 14.50 16.39 2.47
C ALA A 109 13.72 16.63 3.78
N PRO A 110 12.85 15.72 4.21
CA PRO A 110 12.40 14.51 3.49
C PRO A 110 11.39 14.84 2.39
N THR A 111 11.34 13.99 1.36
CA THR A 111 10.44 14.14 0.21
C THR A 111 8.99 14.30 0.66
N PRO A 112 8.25 15.30 0.15
CA PRO A 112 6.82 15.38 0.39
C PRO A 112 6.14 14.10 -0.09
N ARG A 113 5.43 13.41 0.82
CA ARG A 113 4.69 12.19 0.49
C ARG A 113 3.47 12.49 -0.37
N ASP A 114 2.88 13.66 -0.14
CA ASP A 114 1.77 14.17 -0.91
C ASP A 114 1.92 15.70 -1.13
N ILE A 115 1.40 16.19 -2.24
CA ILE A 115 1.47 17.59 -2.63
C ILE A 115 0.15 18.04 -3.23
N ALA A 116 -0.18 19.31 -2.97
CA ALA A 116 -1.33 19.97 -3.55
C ALA A 116 -1.02 21.45 -3.82
N LEU A 117 -1.83 22.08 -4.66
CA LEU A 117 -1.86 23.51 -4.83
C LEU A 117 -3.14 24.06 -4.20
N PHE A 118 -3.01 25.11 -3.42
CA PHE A 118 -4.13 25.79 -2.80
C PHE A 118 -4.14 27.24 -3.22
N SER A 119 -5.28 27.75 -3.65
CA SER A 119 -5.43 29.14 -4.08
C SER A 119 -6.49 29.84 -3.25
N THR A 120 -6.16 31.05 -2.83
CA THR A 120 -7.12 32.01 -2.26
C THR A 120 -7.31 33.17 -3.24
N GLU A 121 -8.22 34.07 -2.96
CA GLU A 121 -8.38 35.30 -3.77
C GLU A 121 -7.12 36.16 -3.86
N LYS A 122 -6.20 36.04 -2.90
CA LYS A 122 -5.01 36.89 -2.77
C LYS A 122 -3.70 36.21 -3.09
N ALA A 123 -3.61 34.89 -2.91
CA ALA A 123 -2.34 34.18 -3.05
C ALA A 123 -2.53 32.72 -3.40
N GLN A 124 -1.50 32.13 -3.98
CA GLN A 124 -1.40 30.70 -4.28
C GLN A 124 -0.34 30.08 -3.36
N TYR A 125 -0.66 28.91 -2.84
CA TYR A 125 0.15 28.19 -1.88
C TYR A 125 0.49 26.79 -2.37
N PHE A 126 1.75 26.44 -2.24
CA PHE A 126 2.22 25.07 -2.37
C PHE A 126 2.06 24.36 -1.03
N LEU A 127 1.47 23.18 -1.03
CA LEU A 127 1.30 22.33 0.15
C LEU A 127 2.10 21.04 -0.02
N GLY A 128 2.83 20.66 1.00
CA GLY A 128 3.57 19.42 1.00
C GLY A 128 3.47 18.69 2.35
N LEU A 129 3.16 17.39 2.31
CA LEU A 129 3.27 16.54 3.48
C LEU A 129 4.68 15.98 3.60
N SER A 130 5.34 16.24 4.72
CA SER A 130 6.67 15.71 5.00
C SER A 130 6.77 15.18 6.44
N SER A 131 7.88 14.55 6.78
CA SER A 131 8.19 14.17 8.18
C SER A 131 9.39 14.94 8.65
N THR A 132 9.40 15.37 9.92
CA THR A 132 10.55 16.03 10.54
C THR A 132 11.66 15.03 10.86
N GLU A 133 12.85 15.55 11.21
CA GLU A 133 13.95 14.75 11.79
C GLU A 133 13.51 14.06 13.09
N GLU A 134 12.62 14.70 13.86
CA GLU A 134 11.97 14.10 15.05
C GLU A 134 10.87 13.10 14.71
N LYS A 135 10.74 12.73 13.43
CA LYS A 135 9.80 11.70 12.94
C LYS A 135 8.31 12.08 13.05
N LYS A 136 8.00 13.36 13.26
CA LYS A 136 6.62 13.88 13.24
C LYS A 136 6.21 14.26 11.84
N ASP A 137 4.99 13.95 11.47
CA ASP A 137 4.44 14.39 10.19
C ASP A 137 4.10 15.89 10.25
N GLN A 138 4.36 16.58 9.14
CA GLN A 138 4.09 18.00 9.00
C GLN A 138 3.38 18.28 7.68
N LEU A 139 2.39 19.16 7.72
CA LEU A 139 1.93 19.89 6.54
C LEU A 139 2.74 21.17 6.42
N ILE A 140 3.41 21.32 5.31
CA ILE A 140 4.14 22.55 4.96
C ILE A 140 3.30 23.32 3.95
N LEU A 141 3.06 24.59 4.24
CA LEU A 141 2.42 25.54 3.33
C LEU A 141 3.46 26.58 2.95
N ARG A 142 3.64 26.81 1.65
CA ARG A 142 4.53 27.83 1.13
C ARG A 142 3.79 28.71 0.14
N GLU A 143 3.82 30.00 0.36
CA GLU A 143 3.29 30.95 -0.59
C GLU A 143 4.20 31.02 -1.83
N THR A 144 3.60 30.90 -3.04
CA THR A 144 4.37 30.83 -4.28
C THR A 144 5.04 32.14 -4.67
N SER A 145 4.45 33.29 -4.27
CA SER A 145 4.94 34.63 -4.62
C SER A 145 6.00 35.17 -3.67
N SER A 146 5.79 35.06 -2.36
CA SER A 146 6.69 35.58 -1.34
C SER A 146 7.73 34.56 -0.87
N GLY A 147 7.42 33.27 -1.01
CA GLY A 147 8.20 32.19 -0.44
C GLY A 147 7.97 31.98 1.06
N ASP A 148 7.08 32.74 1.69
CA ASP A 148 6.73 32.60 3.10
C ASP A 148 6.24 31.20 3.40
N ARG A 149 6.69 30.65 4.54
CA ARG A 149 6.42 29.26 4.92
C ARG A 149 5.78 29.18 6.30
N VAL A 150 4.76 28.32 6.40
CA VAL A 150 4.17 27.88 7.67
C VAL A 150 4.14 26.36 7.69
N SER A 151 4.36 25.77 8.86
CA SER A 151 4.23 24.32 9.05
C SER A 151 3.25 24.01 10.16
N ILE A 152 2.40 22.99 9.92
CA ILE A 152 1.49 22.40 10.90
C ILE A 152 2.06 21.04 11.27
N THR A 153 2.47 20.88 12.52
CA THR A 153 2.93 19.59 13.04
C THR A 153 1.73 18.75 13.45
N ILE A 154 1.67 17.53 12.92
CA ILE A 154 0.63 16.54 13.23
C ILE A 154 1.07 15.78 14.48
N PRO A 155 0.16 15.50 15.43
CA PRO A 155 0.46 14.68 16.59
C PRO A 155 1.11 13.35 16.21
N TYR A 156 2.06 12.90 17.01
CA TYR A 156 2.88 11.70 16.72
C TYR A 156 2.04 10.43 16.45
N GLN A 157 0.91 10.27 17.15
CA GLN A 157 0.01 9.14 16.99
C GLN A 157 -0.77 9.16 15.66
N ASP A 158 -0.87 10.31 15.01
CA ASP A 158 -1.65 10.48 13.79
C ASP A 158 -0.69 10.58 12.60
N ARG A 159 -0.87 9.71 11.60
CA ARG A 159 -0.06 9.69 10.39
C ARG A 159 -0.78 10.35 9.24
N ALA A 160 -0.20 11.39 8.66
CA ALA A 160 -0.72 12.02 7.47
C ALA A 160 -0.58 11.11 6.23
N ARG A 161 -1.66 11.00 5.44
CA ARG A 161 -1.74 10.19 4.21
C ARG A 161 -1.87 11.06 2.98
N ARG A 162 -2.84 11.97 2.99
CA ARG A 162 -3.17 12.84 1.85
C ARG A 162 -3.55 14.24 2.29
N VAL A 163 -3.40 15.18 1.37
CA VAL A 163 -3.85 16.55 1.49
C VAL A 163 -4.91 16.84 0.42
N HIS A 164 -6.03 17.39 0.82
CA HIS A 164 -7.11 17.80 -0.07
C HIS A 164 -7.34 19.30 0.08
N CYS A 165 -7.52 19.99 -1.06
CA CYS A 165 -7.84 21.41 -1.10
C CYS A 165 -9.29 21.58 -1.55
N ILE A 166 -10.12 22.23 -0.71
CA ILE A 166 -11.57 22.33 -0.92
C ILE A 166 -12.00 23.77 -0.66
N GLY A 167 -12.17 24.55 -1.73
CA GLY A 167 -12.45 25.97 -1.59
C GLY A 167 -11.41 26.67 -0.72
N ARG A 168 -11.82 27.25 0.41
CA ARG A 168 -10.95 27.89 1.40
C ARG A 168 -10.40 26.97 2.50
N TYR A 169 -10.65 25.68 2.38
CA TYR A 169 -10.30 24.69 3.38
C TYR A 169 -9.18 23.78 2.88
N ILE A 170 -8.31 23.37 3.81
CA ILE A 170 -7.33 22.31 3.59
C ILE A 170 -7.70 21.16 4.51
N LEU A 171 -7.96 20.00 3.95
CA LEU A 171 -8.27 18.80 4.70
C LEU A 171 -7.08 17.84 4.63
N LEU A 172 -6.53 17.52 5.79
CA LEU A 172 -5.50 16.51 5.97
C LEU A 172 -6.16 15.19 6.34
N ASP A 173 -6.00 14.22 5.48
CA ASP A 173 -6.38 12.82 5.76
C ASP A 173 -5.23 12.16 6.53
N CYS A 174 -5.52 11.73 7.74
CA CYS A 174 -4.59 11.07 8.64
C CYS A 174 -5.15 9.71 9.10
N SER A 175 -4.28 8.88 9.64
CA SER A 175 -4.67 7.62 10.30
C SER A 175 -4.01 7.52 11.66
N ASN A 176 -4.76 6.97 12.61
CA ASN A 176 -4.29 6.61 13.94
C ASN A 176 -4.61 5.12 14.16
N ALA A 177 -3.61 4.25 14.02
CA ALA A 177 -3.82 2.81 13.99
C ALA A 177 -4.93 2.40 12.99
N ALA A 178 -6.05 1.84 13.47
CA ALA A 178 -7.16 1.41 12.62
C ALA A 178 -8.13 2.56 12.23
N ASN A 179 -8.02 3.72 12.89
CA ASN A 179 -9.00 4.80 12.75
C ASN A 179 -8.57 5.86 11.75
N SER A 180 -9.54 6.53 11.13
CA SER A 180 -9.29 7.70 10.30
C SER A 180 -9.44 8.98 11.11
N VAL A 181 -8.52 9.90 10.88
CA VAL A 181 -8.47 11.20 11.52
C VAL A 181 -8.26 12.24 10.45
N PHE A 182 -9.09 13.29 10.47
CA PHE A 182 -8.93 14.39 9.53
C PHE A 182 -8.64 15.69 10.29
N TYR A 183 -7.72 16.48 9.76
CA TYR A 183 -7.46 17.83 10.24
C TYR A 183 -7.96 18.83 9.21
N LEU A 184 -8.97 19.60 9.60
CA LEU A 184 -9.52 20.68 8.79
C LEU A 184 -8.81 21.99 9.14
N ALA A 185 -8.03 22.51 8.21
CA ALA A 185 -7.34 23.78 8.35
C ALA A 185 -8.09 24.87 7.57
N THR A 186 -8.27 26.03 8.20
CA THR A 186 -9.00 27.18 7.64
C THR A 186 -8.17 28.44 7.78
N PHE A 187 -8.06 29.21 6.72
CA PHE A 187 -7.42 30.52 6.75
C PHE A 187 -8.39 31.59 7.26
N LYS A 188 -8.02 32.26 8.35
CA LYS A 188 -8.69 33.48 8.76
C LYS A 188 -8.06 34.66 8.03
N ASN A 189 -8.89 35.56 7.50
CA ASN A 189 -8.46 36.77 6.78
C ASN A 189 -7.49 36.51 5.60
N ASN A 190 -7.54 35.31 4.99
CA ASN A 190 -6.61 34.90 3.92
C ASN A 190 -5.11 35.03 4.31
N SER A 191 -4.78 34.84 5.58
CA SER A 191 -3.41 34.95 6.08
C SER A 191 -2.88 33.60 6.58
N LEU A 192 -1.66 33.23 6.15
CA LEU A 192 -0.96 32.07 6.67
C LEU A 192 -0.77 32.10 8.19
N ARG A 193 -0.66 33.30 8.77
CA ARG A 193 -0.40 33.50 10.21
C ARG A 193 -1.64 33.23 11.07
N GLU A 194 -2.82 33.19 10.47
CA GLU A 194 -4.10 33.03 11.17
C GLU A 194 -4.78 31.71 10.76
N LEU A 195 -4.04 30.63 10.75
CA LEU A 195 -4.53 29.30 10.43
C LEU A 195 -5.18 28.66 11.66
N SER A 196 -6.43 28.27 11.56
CA SER A 196 -7.12 27.46 12.57
C SER A 196 -7.20 26.00 12.10
N VAL A 197 -6.97 25.06 13.02
CA VAL A 197 -7.00 23.63 12.71
C VAL A 197 -7.97 22.92 13.66
N ASN A 198 -8.97 22.27 13.09
CA ASN A 198 -9.94 21.46 13.82
C ASN A 198 -9.70 19.97 13.53
N LYS A 199 -9.74 19.14 14.54
CA LYS A 199 -9.62 17.69 14.43
C LYS A 199 -10.98 17.04 14.29
N ILE A 200 -11.17 16.21 13.26
CA ILE A 200 -12.35 15.38 13.04
C ILE A 200 -11.92 13.93 13.20
N THR A 201 -12.51 13.22 14.16
CA THR A 201 -12.21 11.81 14.44
C THR A 201 -13.36 10.93 14.04
N PHE A 202 -13.04 9.78 13.46
CA PHE A 202 -13.96 8.72 13.16
C PHE A 202 -13.54 7.47 13.94
N ASP A 203 -14.50 6.73 14.43
CA ASP A 203 -14.25 5.49 15.17
C ASP A 203 -13.82 4.33 14.27
N GLU A 204 -13.91 4.52 12.96
CA GLU A 204 -13.65 3.52 11.94
C GLU A 204 -12.82 4.11 10.79
N LYS A 205 -12.36 3.23 9.90
CA LYS A 205 -11.69 3.63 8.69
C LYS A 205 -12.63 4.41 7.77
N THR A 206 -12.29 5.64 7.53
CA THR A 206 -13.11 6.59 6.78
C THR A 206 -12.27 7.21 5.66
N THR A 207 -12.85 7.37 4.50
CA THR A 207 -12.23 8.04 3.35
C THR A 207 -13.09 9.20 2.90
N LEU A 208 -12.46 10.27 2.41
CA LEU A 208 -13.19 11.36 1.77
C LEU A 208 -13.76 10.86 0.44
N TYR A 209 -15.04 11.17 0.19
CA TYR A 209 -15.68 10.86 -1.09
C TYR A 209 -15.32 11.93 -2.12
N GLU A 210 -14.42 11.61 -3.03
CA GLU A 210 -13.71 12.58 -3.88
C GLU A 210 -14.59 13.41 -4.83
N ASN A 211 -15.80 12.99 -5.13
CA ASN A 211 -16.70 13.69 -6.06
C ASN A 211 -17.75 14.59 -5.38
N SER A 212 -17.63 14.85 -4.09
CA SER A 212 -18.65 15.52 -3.29
C SER A 212 -18.24 16.89 -2.75
N PHE A 213 -17.36 17.59 -3.45
CA PHE A 213 -16.89 18.89 -2.99
C PHE A 213 -17.96 19.96 -3.19
N SER A 214 -18.61 20.33 -2.10
CA SER A 214 -19.30 21.61 -1.99
C SER A 214 -18.53 22.50 -1.02
N ASP A 215 -18.61 23.81 -1.18
CA ASP A 215 -17.98 24.79 -0.27
C ASP A 215 -18.51 24.72 1.17
N ARG A 216 -19.51 23.88 1.42
CA ARG A 216 -20.18 23.74 2.71
C ARG A 216 -20.17 22.33 3.28
N VAL A 217 -20.32 21.30 2.46
CA VAL A 217 -20.53 19.92 2.95
C VAL A 217 -19.51 18.99 2.35
N LEU A 218 -18.81 18.26 3.21
CA LEU A 218 -17.93 17.14 2.82
C LEU A 218 -18.68 15.83 3.01
N LEU A 219 -18.56 14.92 2.05
CA LEU A 219 -19.06 13.57 2.20
C LEU A 219 -17.90 12.63 2.51
N PHE A 220 -18.10 11.79 3.49
CA PHE A 220 -17.16 10.74 3.88
C PHE A 220 -17.80 9.38 3.68
N LEU A 221 -17.00 8.45 3.18
CA LEU A 221 -17.35 7.05 3.12
C LEU A 221 -16.64 6.33 4.27
N GLU A 222 -17.40 5.97 5.30
CA GLU A 222 -16.96 5.09 6.37
C GLU A 222 -17.22 3.65 5.94
N ARG A 223 -16.17 2.87 5.81
CA ARG A 223 -16.25 1.43 5.59
C ARG A 223 -15.82 0.70 6.84
N ARG A 224 -16.78 0.07 7.49
CA ARG A 224 -16.52 -1.05 8.37
C ARG A 224 -16.32 -2.29 7.51
N THR A 225 -15.64 -3.29 8.00
CA THR A 225 -15.40 -4.53 7.27
C THR A 225 -16.67 -5.07 6.59
N PHE A 226 -17.86 -4.83 7.18
CA PHE A 226 -19.12 -5.40 6.71
C PHE A 226 -20.26 -4.39 6.50
N TYR A 227 -20.01 -3.13 6.76
CA TYR A 227 -20.97 -2.03 6.62
C TYR A 227 -20.36 -0.85 5.91
N GLU A 228 -21.17 -0.16 5.14
CA GLU A 228 -20.83 1.08 4.46
C GLU A 228 -21.76 2.18 4.92
N LYS A 229 -21.20 3.32 5.33
CA LYS A 229 -21.94 4.52 5.70
C LYS A 229 -21.46 5.70 4.87
N ILE A 230 -22.40 6.53 4.43
CA ILE A 230 -22.10 7.84 3.91
C ILE A 230 -22.41 8.85 5.00
N LEU A 231 -21.40 9.61 5.37
CA LEU A 231 -21.47 10.66 6.38
C LEU A 231 -21.31 12.02 5.70
N SER A 232 -22.12 12.99 6.08
CA SER A 232 -21.94 14.39 5.69
C SER A 232 -21.36 15.20 6.85
N PHE A 233 -20.37 16.03 6.55
CA PHE A 233 -19.79 16.98 7.51
C PHE A 233 -20.04 18.40 7.04
N ASP A 234 -20.80 19.19 7.82
CA ASP A 234 -21.01 20.60 7.55
C ASP A 234 -19.82 21.42 8.03
N LEU A 235 -19.13 22.07 7.10
CA LEU A 235 -17.91 22.85 7.34
C LEU A 235 -18.16 24.13 8.15
N ILE A 236 -19.38 24.63 8.17
CA ILE A 236 -19.77 25.86 8.90
C ILE A 236 -20.20 25.50 10.32
N GLU A 237 -21.11 24.54 10.43
CA GLU A 237 -21.71 24.14 11.70
C GLU A 237 -20.80 23.17 12.48
N ASN A 238 -19.76 22.63 11.83
CA ASN A 238 -18.83 21.64 12.39
C ASN A 238 -19.56 20.39 12.95
N THR A 239 -20.57 19.92 12.21
CA THR A 239 -21.43 18.80 12.60
C THR A 239 -21.33 17.64 11.63
N LEU A 240 -21.32 16.41 12.16
CA LEU A 240 -21.29 15.17 11.40
C LEU A 240 -22.68 14.51 11.45
N LYS A 241 -23.17 14.04 10.29
CA LYS A 241 -24.48 13.38 10.17
C LYS A 241 -24.37 12.16 9.28
N THR A 242 -25.02 11.06 9.68
CA THR A 242 -25.17 9.88 8.82
C THR A 242 -26.29 10.14 7.80
N GLU A 243 -25.94 10.11 6.53
CA GLU A 243 -26.89 10.26 5.42
C GLU A 243 -27.41 8.90 4.94
N PHE A 244 -26.57 7.88 4.99
CA PHE A 244 -26.90 6.55 4.49
C PHE A 244 -26.09 5.47 5.21
N GLU A 245 -26.71 4.31 5.44
CA GLU A 245 -26.02 3.13 5.98
C GLU A 245 -26.59 1.87 5.32
N ARG A 246 -25.70 0.96 4.90
CA ARG A 246 -26.09 -0.35 4.38
C ARG A 246 -25.08 -1.44 4.74
N PRO A 247 -25.53 -2.71 4.89
CA PRO A 247 -24.59 -3.82 4.91
C PRO A 247 -23.94 -4.01 3.54
N ILE A 248 -22.63 -4.28 3.50
CA ILE A 248 -21.90 -4.62 2.28
C ILE A 248 -22.28 -6.05 1.84
N ILE A 249 -22.49 -6.93 2.82
CA ILE A 249 -22.87 -8.31 2.60
C ILE A 249 -24.31 -8.52 3.03
N LYS A 250 -25.16 -8.94 2.10
CA LYS A 250 -26.52 -9.39 2.41
C LYS A 250 -26.48 -10.87 2.81
N SER A 251 -26.55 -11.15 4.10
CA SER A 251 -26.68 -12.50 4.64
C SER A 251 -27.95 -12.61 5.47
N ASN A 252 -28.69 -13.69 5.33
CA ASN A 252 -29.97 -13.85 6.01
C ASN A 252 -29.80 -14.22 7.50
N ASN A 253 -28.70 -14.84 7.95
CA ASN A 253 -28.49 -15.21 9.36
C ASN A 253 -27.03 -15.15 9.81
N THR A 254 -26.05 -15.01 8.94
CA THR A 254 -24.64 -15.03 9.27
C THR A 254 -24.11 -13.61 9.49
N LYS A 255 -23.46 -13.36 10.60
CA LYS A 255 -22.81 -12.09 10.91
C LYS A 255 -21.30 -12.23 10.80
N TYR A 256 -20.67 -11.17 10.30
CA TYR A 256 -19.23 -11.07 10.19
C TYR A 256 -18.71 -10.12 11.28
N PHE A 257 -17.57 -10.47 11.84
CA PHE A 257 -16.97 -9.76 12.95
C PHE A 257 -15.50 -9.46 12.68
N SER A 258 -15.02 -8.37 13.27
CA SER A 258 -13.61 -8.01 13.26
C SER A 258 -13.15 -7.54 14.63
N LYS A 259 -11.89 -7.81 14.98
CA LYS A 259 -11.27 -7.36 16.23
C LYS A 259 -9.78 -7.16 16.03
N VAL A 260 -9.25 -6.09 16.60
CA VAL A 260 -7.80 -5.90 16.72
C VAL A 260 -7.38 -6.35 18.11
N ILE A 261 -6.40 -7.24 18.15
CA ILE A 261 -5.73 -7.65 19.38
C ILE A 261 -4.25 -7.31 19.30
N TRP A 262 -3.57 -7.34 20.43
CA TRP A 262 -2.17 -6.97 20.53
C TRP A 262 -1.39 -8.07 21.25
N THR A 263 -0.18 -8.38 20.77
CA THR A 263 0.73 -9.26 21.52
C THR A 263 1.11 -8.60 22.85
N LYS A 264 1.60 -9.39 23.78
CA LYS A 264 2.27 -8.84 24.95
C LYS A 264 3.50 -8.06 24.48
N LYS A 265 3.91 -7.06 25.26
CA LYS A 265 5.15 -6.34 24.96
C LYS A 265 6.34 -7.28 25.08
N ASP A 266 7.20 -7.22 24.06
CA ASP A 266 8.47 -7.95 24.06
C ASP A 266 9.52 -7.26 24.97
N SER A 267 10.75 -7.78 24.98
CA SER A 267 11.88 -7.20 25.72
C SER A 267 12.29 -5.80 25.24
N TYR A 268 11.79 -5.37 24.07
CA TYR A 268 12.03 -4.04 23.50
C TYR A 268 10.83 -3.10 23.65
N ASP A 269 9.85 -3.46 24.51
CA ASP A 269 8.61 -2.71 24.73
C ASP A 269 7.72 -2.60 23.47
N VAL A 270 7.83 -3.56 22.56
CA VAL A 270 7.06 -3.62 21.31
C VAL A 270 5.89 -4.60 21.47
N SER A 271 4.70 -4.16 21.02
CA SER A 271 3.48 -4.97 20.96
C SER A 271 2.99 -4.96 19.51
N ILE A 272 2.69 -6.14 18.97
CA ILE A 272 2.33 -6.31 17.54
C ILE A 272 0.81 -6.30 17.41
N PRO A 273 0.21 -5.42 16.60
CA PRO A 273 -1.23 -5.45 16.34
C PRO A 273 -1.58 -6.57 15.37
N ILE A 274 -2.69 -7.25 15.63
CA ILE A 274 -3.23 -8.33 14.79
C ILE A 274 -4.71 -8.06 14.58
N SER A 275 -5.11 -7.86 13.32
CA SER A 275 -6.51 -7.77 12.93
C SER A 275 -7.07 -9.14 12.64
N LEU A 276 -8.17 -9.50 13.29
CA LEU A 276 -8.87 -10.78 13.15
C LEU A 276 -10.25 -10.55 12.51
N PHE A 277 -10.64 -11.45 11.60
CA PHE A 277 -11.91 -11.42 10.90
C PHE A 277 -12.51 -12.82 10.87
N TRP A 278 -13.80 -12.95 11.21
CA TRP A 278 -14.50 -14.23 11.23
C TRP A 278 -15.99 -14.07 11.01
N LYS A 279 -16.68 -15.16 10.78
CA LYS A 279 -18.14 -15.21 10.79
C LYS A 279 -18.67 -16.09 11.92
N SER A 280 -19.84 -15.73 12.45
CA SER A 280 -20.57 -16.48 13.46
C SER A 280 -22.07 -16.26 13.28
N GLU A 281 -22.86 -17.22 13.71
CA GLU A 281 -24.33 -17.11 13.70
C GLU A 281 -24.82 -16.54 15.06
N ASP A 282 -24.14 -16.89 16.15
CA ASP A 282 -24.67 -16.72 17.50
C ASP A 282 -24.00 -15.64 18.33
N THR A 283 -22.69 -15.33 18.10
CA THR A 283 -21.93 -14.48 19.01
C THR A 283 -20.83 -13.70 18.31
N ASP A 284 -20.50 -12.51 18.84
CA ASP A 284 -19.35 -11.67 18.49
C ASP A 284 -18.08 -12.05 19.28
N GLU A 285 -18.16 -13.07 20.14
CA GLU A 285 -16.97 -13.54 20.85
C GLU A 285 -15.92 -14.09 19.89
N LEU A 286 -14.67 -13.83 20.23
CA LEU A 286 -13.54 -14.34 19.47
C LEU A 286 -13.55 -15.88 19.45
N PRO A 287 -13.58 -16.51 18.27
CA PRO A 287 -13.58 -17.97 18.17
C PRO A 287 -12.31 -18.56 18.81
N ARG A 288 -12.43 -19.80 19.28
CA ARG A 288 -11.29 -20.54 19.83
C ARG A 288 -10.95 -21.74 18.98
N ARG A 289 -9.65 -22.01 18.82
CA ARG A 289 -9.09 -23.18 18.10
C ARG A 289 -9.67 -23.38 16.70
N LYS A 290 -9.86 -22.27 15.98
CA LYS A 290 -10.33 -22.31 14.59
C LYS A 290 -9.18 -22.40 13.61
N LYS A 291 -9.43 -23.01 12.45
CA LYS A 291 -8.54 -22.94 11.32
C LYS A 291 -8.32 -21.47 10.91
N CYS A 292 -7.10 -21.10 10.59
CA CYS A 292 -6.75 -19.72 10.35
C CYS A 292 -5.87 -19.55 9.12
N ILE A 293 -6.14 -18.51 8.35
CA ILE A 293 -5.27 -18.00 7.31
C ILE A 293 -4.71 -16.66 7.74
N LEU A 294 -3.40 -16.60 7.83
CA LEU A 294 -2.64 -15.39 8.15
C LEU A 294 -2.32 -14.61 6.87
N SER A 295 -2.17 -13.31 6.99
CA SER A 295 -1.63 -12.42 5.95
C SER A 295 -0.56 -11.52 6.56
N VAL A 296 0.46 -11.20 5.75
CA VAL A 296 1.53 -10.26 6.10
C VAL A 296 2.16 -9.70 4.83
N TYR A 297 2.59 -8.44 4.86
CA TYR A 297 3.38 -7.84 3.79
C TYR A 297 4.71 -7.26 4.29
N GLY A 298 4.65 -6.36 5.26
CA GLY A 298 5.79 -5.89 6.05
C GLY A 298 6.87 -5.12 5.29
N ALA A 299 6.54 -4.42 4.19
CA ALA A 299 7.47 -3.63 3.42
C ALA A 299 6.82 -2.34 2.88
N TYR A 300 7.66 -1.38 2.46
CA TYR A 300 7.28 -0.11 1.80
C TYR A 300 6.35 0.78 2.63
N GLY A 301 6.20 0.52 3.92
CA GLY A 301 5.23 1.22 4.75
C GLY A 301 3.78 1.03 4.28
N LYS A 302 3.51 -0.03 3.50
CA LYS A 302 2.14 -0.36 3.11
C LYS A 302 1.33 -0.78 4.33
N ASN A 303 0.12 -0.26 4.42
CA ASN A 303 -0.88 -0.84 5.30
C ASN A 303 -1.46 -2.04 4.59
N ASP A 304 -1.36 -3.21 5.20
CA ASP A 304 -2.21 -4.33 4.84
C ASP A 304 -3.62 -3.90 5.24
N ASN A 305 -4.43 -3.65 4.21
CA ASN A 305 -5.75 -3.09 4.40
C ASN A 305 -6.64 -4.15 5.05
N SER A 306 -7.29 -3.75 6.14
CA SER A 306 -8.43 -4.46 6.69
C SER A 306 -9.72 -4.23 5.86
N ASP A 307 -9.58 -3.71 4.63
CA ASP A 307 -10.70 -3.61 3.71
C ASP A 307 -11.10 -5.01 3.26
N LEU A 308 -12.39 -5.28 3.36
CA LEU A 308 -12.96 -6.52 2.88
C LEU A 308 -12.71 -6.63 1.37
N ASP A 309 -11.90 -7.60 0.99
CA ASP A 309 -11.75 -8.02 -0.40
C ASP A 309 -12.39 -9.40 -0.63
N GLU A 310 -12.54 -9.78 -1.89
CA GLU A 310 -13.16 -11.03 -2.28
C GLU A 310 -12.38 -12.25 -1.77
N ILE A 311 -11.06 -12.14 -1.63
CA ILE A 311 -10.20 -13.22 -1.12
C ILE A 311 -10.46 -13.40 0.36
N MET A 312 -10.39 -12.33 1.14
CA MET A 312 -10.65 -12.37 2.59
C MET A 312 -12.05 -12.92 2.88
N LEU A 313 -13.07 -12.44 2.14
CA LEU A 313 -14.45 -12.90 2.32
C LEU A 313 -14.60 -14.39 2.02
N SER A 314 -14.03 -14.85 0.92
CA SER A 314 -14.08 -16.26 0.53
C SER A 314 -13.43 -17.18 1.57
N ILE A 315 -12.32 -16.74 2.17
CA ILE A 315 -11.63 -17.46 3.26
C ILE A 315 -12.51 -17.53 4.51
N ILE A 316 -13.12 -16.40 4.91
CA ILE A 316 -14.02 -16.34 6.06
C ILE A 316 -15.26 -17.21 5.82
N ASP A 317 -15.81 -17.21 4.60
CA ASP A 317 -16.96 -18.03 4.21
C ASP A 317 -16.66 -19.51 4.21
N ALA A 318 -15.43 -19.90 3.91
CA ALA A 318 -14.95 -21.27 4.08
C ALA A 318 -14.75 -21.68 5.56
N GLY A 319 -15.08 -20.80 6.53
CA GLY A 319 -15.07 -21.05 7.97
C GLY A 319 -13.70 -20.88 8.63
N PHE A 320 -12.78 -20.15 7.99
CA PHE A 320 -11.51 -19.76 8.60
C PHE A 320 -11.63 -18.45 9.39
N ILE A 321 -10.76 -18.25 10.36
CA ILE A 321 -10.37 -16.92 10.79
C ILE A 321 -9.40 -16.38 9.72
N TYR A 322 -9.60 -15.15 9.25
CA TYR A 322 -8.58 -14.42 8.52
C TYR A 322 -7.87 -13.47 9.47
N ALA A 323 -6.54 -13.51 9.51
CA ALA A 323 -5.75 -12.71 10.45
C ALA A 323 -4.64 -11.94 9.72
N ILE A 324 -4.56 -10.62 9.95
CA ILE A 324 -3.49 -9.78 9.41
C ILE A 324 -2.53 -9.45 10.55
N VAL A 325 -1.27 -9.88 10.44
CA VAL A 325 -0.23 -9.52 11.41
C VAL A 325 0.47 -8.25 10.91
N HIS A 326 0.26 -7.13 11.61
CA HIS A 326 0.77 -5.83 11.22
C HIS A 326 2.20 -5.62 11.70
N VAL A 327 3.14 -6.29 11.05
CA VAL A 327 4.55 -6.27 11.42
C VAL A 327 5.24 -4.93 11.12
N ARG A 328 6.36 -4.64 11.79
CA ARG A 328 7.25 -3.53 11.45
C ARG A 328 7.72 -3.65 9.99
N GLY A 329 7.97 -2.52 9.33
CA GLY A 329 8.18 -2.46 7.87
C GLY A 329 6.90 -2.21 7.08
N GLY A 330 5.73 -2.56 7.63
CA GLY A 330 4.43 -2.08 7.19
C GLY A 330 4.12 -0.66 7.66
N GLY A 331 2.93 -0.17 7.33
CA GLY A 331 2.51 1.19 7.62
C GLY A 331 1.53 1.36 8.78
N TYR A 332 1.07 0.29 9.42
CA TYR A 332 -0.08 0.30 10.34
C TYR A 332 0.08 1.30 11.50
N LEU A 333 1.23 1.35 12.15
CA LEU A 333 1.54 2.29 13.23
C LEU A 333 2.40 3.48 12.77
N GLY A 334 2.41 3.78 11.47
CA GLY A 334 3.04 4.99 10.95
C GLY A 334 4.51 4.85 10.54
N GLY A 335 5.15 6.02 10.35
CA GLY A 335 6.48 6.09 9.75
C GLY A 335 7.58 5.44 10.56
N GLU A 336 7.50 5.48 11.90
CA GLU A 336 8.46 4.80 12.77
C GLU A 336 8.34 3.29 12.65
N TRP A 337 7.12 2.78 12.65
CA TRP A 337 6.84 1.36 12.45
C TRP A 337 7.42 0.86 11.14
N TYR A 338 7.28 1.64 10.07
CA TYR A 338 7.90 1.36 8.79
C TYR A 338 9.42 1.32 8.88
N ARG A 339 10.04 2.38 9.42
CA ARG A 339 11.51 2.49 9.51
C ARG A 339 12.13 1.38 10.34
N SER A 340 11.42 0.94 11.38
CA SER A 340 11.88 -0.13 12.28
C SER A 340 11.82 -1.53 11.68
N GLY A 341 11.35 -1.70 10.43
CA GLY A 341 11.29 -2.99 9.74
C GLY A 341 11.89 -2.98 8.33
N LYS A 342 12.68 -1.95 7.95
CA LYS A 342 13.34 -1.87 6.63
C LYS A 342 14.86 -1.86 6.73
N ALA A 343 15.55 -2.07 5.61
CA ALA A 343 17.02 -2.10 5.51
C ALA A 343 17.63 -2.99 6.61
N LEU A 344 18.57 -2.48 7.39
CA LEU A 344 19.22 -3.23 8.51
C LEU A 344 18.29 -3.60 9.68
N ASN A 345 16.97 -3.38 9.53
CA ASN A 345 15.97 -3.74 10.53
C ASN A 345 14.96 -4.82 10.04
N LYS A 346 15.18 -5.44 8.88
CA LYS A 346 14.22 -6.39 8.27
C LYS A 346 13.93 -7.60 9.15
N TRP A 347 14.87 -8.06 9.95
CA TRP A 347 14.65 -9.12 10.93
C TRP A 347 13.54 -8.80 11.94
N ASN A 348 13.28 -7.52 12.21
CA ASN A 348 12.15 -7.14 13.08
C ASN A 348 10.80 -7.54 12.46
N SER A 349 10.63 -7.36 11.14
CA SER A 349 9.40 -7.79 10.45
C SER A 349 9.17 -9.30 10.56
N ILE A 350 10.25 -10.09 10.44
CA ILE A 350 10.20 -11.56 10.50
C ILE A 350 9.88 -12.03 11.91
N ARG A 351 10.54 -11.47 12.92
CA ARG A 351 10.32 -11.78 14.35
C ARG A 351 8.92 -11.38 14.79
N ASP A 352 8.45 -10.20 14.37
CA ASP A 352 7.09 -9.73 14.67
C ASP A 352 6.02 -10.70 14.17
N PHE A 353 6.23 -11.27 12.96
CA PHE A 353 5.31 -12.26 12.43
C PHE A 353 5.32 -13.56 13.25
N ILE A 354 6.50 -14.08 13.57
CA ILE A 354 6.65 -15.28 14.41
C ILE A 354 5.99 -15.07 15.77
N GLU A 355 6.24 -13.93 16.42
CA GLU A 355 5.66 -13.55 17.70
C GLU A 355 4.13 -13.45 17.63
N GLY A 356 3.60 -12.82 16.56
CA GLY A 356 2.15 -12.72 16.34
C GLY A 356 1.49 -14.10 16.22
N VAL A 357 2.12 -15.02 15.48
CA VAL A 357 1.64 -16.42 15.35
C VAL A 357 1.67 -17.14 16.69
N ASN A 358 2.77 -17.04 17.43
CA ASN A 358 2.91 -17.68 18.73
C ASN A 358 1.89 -17.15 19.74
N TYR A 359 1.66 -15.83 19.74
CA TYR A 359 0.63 -15.22 20.58
C TYR A 359 -0.77 -15.76 20.30
N LEU A 360 -1.14 -15.92 19.01
CA LEU A 360 -2.43 -16.48 18.62
C LEU A 360 -2.58 -17.95 19.04
N ARG A 361 -1.49 -18.72 19.00
CA ARG A 361 -1.46 -20.14 19.45
C ARG A 361 -1.58 -20.26 20.98
N GLU A 362 -0.79 -19.49 21.72
CA GLU A 362 -0.76 -19.49 23.18
C GLU A 362 -2.08 -19.06 23.81
N ASN A 363 -2.83 -18.18 23.14
CA ASN A 363 -4.13 -17.70 23.59
C ASN A 363 -5.32 -18.51 23.04
N ASP A 364 -5.06 -19.69 22.46
CA ASP A 364 -6.09 -20.61 21.93
C ASP A 364 -7.00 -19.97 20.86
N VAL A 365 -6.58 -18.90 20.20
CA VAL A 365 -7.37 -18.25 19.13
C VAL A 365 -7.43 -19.16 17.92
N ILE A 366 -6.29 -19.76 17.57
CA ILE A 366 -6.11 -20.57 16.36
C ILE A 366 -5.78 -22.03 16.68
N ASP A 367 -6.13 -22.90 15.75
CA ASP A 367 -5.68 -24.30 15.76
C ASP A 367 -4.28 -24.38 15.16
N SER A 368 -3.28 -24.71 15.96
CA SER A 368 -1.89 -24.80 15.53
C SER A 368 -1.63 -25.85 14.44
N LYS A 369 -2.55 -26.78 14.22
CA LYS A 369 -2.47 -27.79 13.17
C LYS A 369 -3.15 -27.37 11.86
N ARG A 370 -3.89 -26.26 11.85
CA ARG A 370 -4.64 -25.76 10.70
C ARG A 370 -4.38 -24.26 10.48
N LEU A 371 -3.11 -23.95 10.22
CA LEU A 371 -2.60 -22.60 10.09
C LEU A 371 -1.90 -22.42 8.74
N GLY A 372 -2.41 -21.51 7.92
CA GLY A 372 -1.83 -21.15 6.64
C GLY A 372 -1.42 -19.68 6.59
N LEU A 373 -0.55 -19.34 5.66
CA LEU A 373 -0.15 -17.96 5.33
C LEU A 373 -0.44 -17.68 3.86
N ILE A 374 -1.02 -16.52 3.59
CA ILE A 374 -1.14 -15.95 2.25
C ILE A 374 -0.35 -14.66 2.20
N THR A 375 0.51 -14.50 1.21
CA THR A 375 1.22 -13.25 0.98
C THR A 375 1.67 -13.10 -0.47
N SER A 376 2.17 -11.91 -0.82
CA SER A 376 2.60 -11.61 -2.18
C SER A 376 3.87 -10.78 -2.21
N SER A 377 4.56 -10.77 -3.36
CA SER A 377 5.66 -9.83 -3.63
C SER A 377 6.69 -9.82 -2.49
N ALA A 378 6.98 -8.64 -1.90
CA ALA A 378 7.93 -8.46 -0.78
C ALA A 378 7.58 -9.29 0.46
N GLY A 379 6.30 -9.64 0.68
CA GLY A 379 5.90 -10.55 1.76
C GLY A 379 6.49 -11.96 1.62
N GLY A 380 6.89 -12.34 0.41
CA GLY A 380 7.62 -13.58 0.14
C GLY A 380 8.93 -13.71 0.92
N ILE A 381 9.61 -12.59 1.20
CA ILE A 381 10.80 -12.56 2.05
C ILE A 381 10.46 -13.04 3.47
N ILE A 382 9.39 -12.48 4.05
CA ILE A 382 8.97 -12.87 5.42
C ILE A 382 8.55 -14.34 5.43
N ALA A 383 7.71 -14.75 4.47
CA ALA A 383 7.22 -16.13 4.38
C ALA A 383 8.36 -17.15 4.27
N GLY A 384 9.32 -16.91 3.36
CA GLY A 384 10.45 -17.82 3.16
C GLY A 384 11.47 -17.78 4.31
N ALA A 385 11.69 -16.61 4.94
CA ALA A 385 12.55 -16.51 6.11
C ALA A 385 11.92 -17.22 7.32
N VAL A 386 10.61 -17.11 7.51
CA VAL A 386 9.86 -17.84 8.56
C VAL A 386 9.94 -19.35 8.32
N LEU A 387 9.77 -19.82 7.09
CA LEU A 387 9.95 -21.24 6.75
C LEU A 387 11.34 -21.74 7.13
N ASN A 388 12.37 -20.94 6.89
CA ASN A 388 13.75 -21.29 7.19
C ASN A 388 14.06 -21.31 8.70
N GLU A 389 13.49 -20.38 9.47
CA GLU A 389 13.78 -20.26 10.91
C GLU A 389 12.87 -21.16 11.76
N GLU A 390 11.59 -21.28 11.37
CA GLU A 390 10.55 -21.98 12.13
C GLU A 390 9.80 -22.97 11.22
N LYS A 391 10.53 -23.94 10.68
CA LYS A 391 10.12 -24.81 9.56
C LYS A 391 8.77 -25.53 9.70
N ASN A 392 8.18 -25.62 10.87
CA ASN A 392 6.87 -26.24 11.09
C ASN A 392 5.87 -25.30 11.79
N LEU A 393 6.13 -23.99 11.77
CA LEU A 393 5.23 -23.00 12.33
C LEU A 393 3.89 -22.96 11.59
N LEU A 394 3.94 -23.11 10.26
CA LEU A 394 2.80 -23.07 9.35
C LEU A 394 2.63 -24.42 8.63
N GLN A 395 1.40 -24.82 8.36
CA GLN A 395 1.10 -26.04 7.58
C GLN A 395 1.12 -25.76 6.08
N SER A 396 0.76 -24.55 5.68
CA SER A 396 0.79 -24.14 4.28
C SER A 396 1.21 -22.70 4.11
N ILE A 397 1.89 -22.39 3.00
CA ILE A 397 2.25 -21.04 2.59
C ILE A 397 1.84 -20.86 1.13
N LEU A 398 1.00 -19.89 0.86
CA LEU A 398 0.54 -19.52 -0.46
C LEU A 398 1.16 -18.18 -0.87
N LEU A 399 1.84 -18.18 -1.98
CA LEU A 399 2.67 -17.07 -2.45
C LEU A 399 2.22 -16.60 -3.84
N PHE A 400 1.91 -15.32 -3.96
CA PHE A 400 1.63 -14.66 -5.24
C PHE A 400 2.82 -13.83 -5.67
N SER A 401 3.44 -14.17 -6.81
CA SER A 401 4.61 -13.48 -7.36
C SER A 401 5.62 -13.10 -6.26
N PRO A 402 6.16 -14.07 -5.47
CA PRO A 402 6.92 -13.75 -4.27
C PRO A 402 8.35 -13.29 -4.59
N PHE A 403 8.83 -12.30 -3.84
CA PHE A 403 10.23 -11.90 -3.83
C PHE A 403 11.00 -12.78 -2.82
N ILE A 404 11.72 -13.80 -3.30
CA ILE A 404 12.36 -14.82 -2.44
C ILE A 404 13.89 -14.83 -2.53
N ASN A 405 14.48 -14.05 -3.43
CA ASN A 405 15.92 -14.02 -3.65
C ASN A 405 16.51 -12.59 -3.61
N PRO A 406 16.25 -11.80 -2.53
CA PRO A 406 16.73 -10.43 -2.46
C PRO A 406 18.26 -10.32 -2.55
N TYR A 407 19.00 -11.33 -2.11
CA TYR A 407 20.46 -11.30 -2.12
C TYR A 407 21.04 -11.29 -3.54
N ASP A 408 20.60 -12.18 -4.42
CA ASP A 408 21.15 -12.23 -5.78
C ASP A 408 20.52 -11.17 -6.69
N THR A 409 19.19 -10.93 -6.57
CA THR A 409 18.49 -9.92 -7.35
C THR A 409 19.09 -8.53 -7.15
N LEU A 410 19.34 -8.11 -5.90
CA LEU A 410 19.87 -6.78 -5.61
C LEU A 410 21.37 -6.63 -6.00
N GLN A 411 22.10 -7.71 -6.16
CA GLN A 411 23.47 -7.69 -6.68
C GLN A 411 23.55 -7.62 -8.22
N ASN A 412 22.48 -8.00 -8.91
CA ASN A 412 22.47 -8.00 -10.35
C ASN A 412 22.26 -6.58 -10.90
N PRO A 413 23.29 -5.95 -11.52
CA PRO A 413 23.16 -4.57 -12.00
C PRO A 413 22.18 -4.41 -13.18
N ASN A 414 21.80 -5.52 -13.80
CA ASN A 414 20.81 -5.55 -14.89
C ASN A 414 19.38 -5.73 -14.39
N ASP A 415 19.19 -6.05 -13.10
CA ASP A 415 17.87 -6.15 -12.52
C ASP A 415 17.36 -4.75 -12.14
N PRO A 416 16.13 -4.36 -12.55
CA PRO A 416 15.56 -3.05 -12.21
C PRO A 416 15.52 -2.78 -10.70
N LEU A 417 15.25 -3.80 -9.89
CA LEU A 417 15.16 -3.67 -8.43
C LEU A 417 16.51 -3.31 -7.78
N SER A 418 17.63 -3.74 -8.36
CA SER A 418 18.97 -3.47 -7.81
C SER A 418 19.28 -1.97 -7.64
N LYS A 419 18.74 -1.13 -8.51
CA LYS A 419 18.98 0.32 -8.51
C LYS A 419 17.88 1.08 -7.77
N THR A 420 16.66 0.55 -7.82
CA THR A 420 15.46 1.27 -7.40
C THR A 420 15.07 1.01 -5.95
N GLU A 421 15.54 -0.09 -5.36
CA GLU A 421 15.09 -0.57 -4.06
C GLU A 421 16.09 -0.34 -2.91
N ILE A 422 17.19 0.39 -3.18
CA ILE A 422 18.22 0.71 -2.16
C ILE A 422 17.61 1.34 -0.91
N ALA A 423 16.61 2.20 -1.08
CA ALA A 423 15.98 2.86 0.06
C ALA A 423 15.15 1.92 0.94
N GLU A 424 14.64 0.82 0.39
CA GLU A 424 13.88 -0.18 1.15
C GLU A 424 14.79 -1.24 1.77
N TRP A 425 15.73 -1.79 0.98
CA TRP A 425 16.53 -2.95 1.38
C TRP A 425 17.93 -2.60 1.87
N GLY A 426 18.42 -1.39 1.56
CA GLY A 426 19.80 -0.96 1.79
C GLY A 426 20.68 -1.12 0.55
N ASP A 427 21.84 -0.49 0.56
CA ASP A 427 22.80 -0.58 -0.53
C ASP A 427 23.64 -1.87 -0.42
N ILE A 428 23.34 -2.86 -1.27
CA ILE A 428 24.02 -4.17 -1.24
C ILE A 428 25.52 -4.10 -1.59
N ARG A 429 26.00 -2.95 -2.10
CA ARG A 429 27.44 -2.72 -2.32
C ARG A 429 28.19 -2.54 -1.00
N ASP A 430 27.49 -2.13 0.06
CA ASP A 430 28.03 -2.12 1.41
C ASP A 430 28.14 -3.55 1.94
N PRO A 431 29.33 -4.01 2.39
CA PRO A 431 29.54 -5.37 2.89
C PRO A 431 28.66 -5.73 4.09
N GLU A 432 28.34 -4.79 4.98
CA GLU A 432 27.48 -5.00 6.13
C GLU A 432 26.04 -5.26 5.68
N VAL A 433 25.52 -4.39 4.79
CA VAL A 433 24.19 -4.54 4.21
C VAL A 433 24.08 -5.86 3.43
N LYS A 434 25.11 -6.18 2.65
CA LYS A 434 25.19 -7.44 1.89
C LYS A 434 25.10 -8.67 2.79
N ALA A 435 25.87 -8.70 3.86
CA ALA A 435 25.85 -9.79 4.85
C ALA A 435 24.47 -9.88 5.55
N TYR A 436 23.90 -8.73 5.88
CA TYR A 436 22.59 -8.65 6.52
C TYR A 436 21.47 -9.17 5.61
N ILE A 437 21.41 -8.75 4.34
CA ILE A 437 20.43 -9.25 3.36
C ILE A 437 20.58 -10.77 3.19
N LYS A 438 21.81 -11.27 3.09
CA LYS A 438 22.06 -12.71 2.99
C LYS A 438 21.49 -13.47 4.17
N SER A 439 21.54 -12.90 5.37
CA SER A 439 21.11 -13.58 6.60
C SER A 439 19.62 -13.93 6.64
N TYR A 440 18.77 -13.13 6.00
CA TYR A 440 17.31 -13.37 5.95
C TYR A 440 16.80 -13.81 4.58
N SER A 441 17.63 -13.80 3.54
CA SER A 441 17.21 -14.16 2.18
C SER A 441 16.74 -15.60 2.09
N PRO A 442 15.49 -15.86 1.66
CA PRO A 442 14.92 -17.21 1.61
C PRO A 442 15.75 -18.21 0.82
N MET A 443 16.22 -17.83 -0.37
CA MET A 443 17.01 -18.68 -1.25
C MET A 443 18.34 -19.10 -0.63
N GLN A 444 19.06 -18.17 0.03
CA GLN A 444 20.39 -18.42 0.60
C GLN A 444 20.36 -19.26 1.88
N ASN A 445 19.21 -19.30 2.55
CA ASN A 445 19.04 -20.02 3.82
C ASN A 445 18.14 -21.27 3.69
N ILE A 446 17.84 -21.70 2.47
CA ILE A 446 16.84 -22.73 2.16
C ILE A 446 17.10 -24.08 2.86
N GLU A 447 18.37 -24.43 3.12
CA GLU A 447 18.75 -25.68 3.79
C GLU A 447 18.21 -25.79 5.23
N LYS A 448 17.93 -24.66 5.89
CA LYS A 448 17.31 -24.65 7.21
C LYS A 448 15.87 -25.21 7.19
N ALA A 449 15.20 -25.13 6.04
CA ALA A 449 13.84 -25.66 5.86
C ALA A 449 13.80 -27.17 5.57
N ARG A 450 14.95 -27.84 5.49
CA ARG A 450 15.05 -29.28 5.15
C ARG A 450 14.06 -30.11 5.96
N ASP A 451 13.34 -30.99 5.25
CA ASP A 451 12.33 -31.88 5.80
C ASP A 451 11.18 -31.18 6.55
N SER A 452 10.88 -29.92 6.21
CA SER A 452 9.68 -29.24 6.71
C SER A 452 8.43 -29.89 6.14
N ASN A 453 7.43 -30.09 6.99
CA ASN A 453 6.10 -30.55 6.60
C ASN A 453 5.21 -29.46 5.98
N THR A 454 5.68 -28.22 5.93
CA THR A 454 4.96 -27.10 5.33
C THR A 454 4.80 -27.30 3.82
N VAL A 455 3.61 -27.12 3.32
CA VAL A 455 3.35 -27.16 1.87
C VAL A 455 3.38 -25.75 1.31
N ILE A 456 4.18 -25.56 0.25
CA ILE A 456 4.33 -24.26 -0.43
C ILE A 456 3.56 -24.30 -1.76
N VAL A 457 2.78 -23.26 -2.02
CA VAL A 457 2.12 -23.07 -3.33
C VAL A 457 2.52 -21.73 -3.88
N ASN A 458 3.18 -21.73 -5.03
CA ASN A 458 3.60 -20.52 -5.73
C ASN A 458 2.67 -20.26 -6.92
N ILE A 459 2.04 -19.10 -6.96
CA ILE A 459 1.21 -18.64 -8.08
C ILE A 459 1.94 -17.47 -8.74
N LEU A 460 2.34 -17.66 -9.98
CA LEU A 460 3.17 -16.72 -10.74
C LEU A 460 2.39 -16.14 -11.92
N GLY A 461 2.58 -14.86 -12.19
CA GLY A 461 2.16 -14.24 -13.44
C GLY A 461 3.26 -14.38 -14.50
N GLU A 462 2.95 -14.93 -15.69
CA GLU A 462 3.94 -15.09 -16.77
C GLU A 462 4.48 -13.73 -17.25
N LYS A 463 3.66 -12.69 -17.17
CA LYS A 463 3.98 -11.33 -17.60
C LYS A 463 4.41 -10.41 -16.45
N ASP A 464 4.91 -10.99 -15.35
CA ASP A 464 5.36 -10.20 -14.21
C ASP A 464 6.63 -9.40 -14.57
N PRO A 465 6.59 -8.06 -14.51
CA PRO A 465 7.74 -7.22 -14.86
C PRO A 465 8.72 -7.01 -13.70
N TYR A 466 8.37 -7.42 -12.48
CA TYR A 466 9.15 -7.14 -11.27
C TYR A 466 9.82 -8.38 -10.69
N ILE A 467 9.14 -9.52 -10.74
CA ILE A 467 9.65 -10.77 -10.16
C ILE A 467 10.20 -11.67 -11.26
N ASN A 468 11.44 -12.09 -11.08
CA ASN A 468 12.04 -13.08 -11.96
C ASN A 468 11.46 -14.47 -11.65
N ASN A 469 10.51 -14.90 -12.47
CA ASN A 469 9.86 -16.20 -12.31
C ASN A 469 10.85 -17.38 -12.26
N ASN A 470 12.00 -17.29 -12.97
CA ASN A 470 12.99 -18.37 -12.95
C ASN A 470 13.60 -18.58 -11.57
N GLU A 471 13.78 -17.51 -10.77
CA GLU A 471 14.28 -17.63 -9.40
C GLU A 471 13.28 -18.36 -8.50
N VAL A 472 12.00 -18.08 -8.65
CA VAL A 472 10.94 -18.76 -7.88
C VAL A 472 10.81 -20.22 -8.30
N ILE A 473 10.93 -20.52 -9.60
CA ILE A 473 10.95 -21.89 -10.13
C ILE A 473 12.16 -22.65 -9.56
N GLU A 474 13.34 -22.04 -9.54
CA GLU A 474 14.54 -22.65 -8.97
C GLU A 474 14.41 -22.90 -7.47
N TRP A 475 13.89 -21.91 -6.73
CA TRP A 475 13.62 -22.04 -5.30
C TRP A 475 12.65 -23.20 -5.01
N SER A 476 11.57 -23.30 -5.78
CA SER A 476 10.60 -24.41 -5.66
C SER A 476 11.24 -25.77 -5.94
N LYS A 477 12.10 -25.89 -6.95
CA LYS A 477 12.86 -27.12 -7.23
C LYS A 477 13.80 -27.48 -6.09
N LYS A 478 14.52 -26.50 -5.55
CA LYS A 478 15.41 -26.72 -4.40
C LYS A 478 14.64 -27.16 -3.16
N LEU A 479 13.48 -26.55 -2.85
CA LEU A 479 12.61 -26.98 -1.76
C LEU A 479 12.23 -28.45 -1.91
N ASN A 480 11.74 -28.87 -3.08
CA ASN A 480 11.41 -30.26 -3.35
C ASN A 480 12.62 -31.21 -3.18
N SER A 481 13.81 -30.78 -3.57
CA SER A 481 15.03 -31.58 -3.43
C SER A 481 15.49 -31.79 -1.99
N ILE A 482 15.05 -30.94 -1.06
CA ILE A 482 15.34 -31.02 0.37
C ILE A 482 14.15 -31.53 1.20
N GLY A 483 13.16 -32.17 0.55
CA GLY A 483 12.01 -32.80 1.23
C GLY A 483 10.85 -31.89 1.56
N VAL A 484 10.85 -30.62 1.10
CA VAL A 484 9.73 -29.67 1.31
C VAL A 484 8.84 -29.67 0.09
N LYS A 485 7.54 -30.01 0.27
CA LYS A 485 6.57 -30.03 -0.83
C LYS A 485 6.30 -28.62 -1.36
N SER A 486 6.73 -28.34 -2.59
CA SER A 486 6.51 -27.06 -3.27
C SER A 486 5.86 -27.26 -4.62
N LEU A 487 4.72 -26.59 -4.82
CA LEU A 487 3.92 -26.60 -6.04
C LEU A 487 4.04 -25.26 -6.75
N LEU A 488 3.89 -25.30 -8.08
CA LEU A 488 4.02 -24.13 -8.94
C LEU A 488 2.82 -24.05 -9.89
N TYR A 489 2.18 -22.89 -9.92
CA TYR A 489 1.14 -22.54 -10.88
C TYR A 489 1.55 -21.28 -11.65
N LEU A 490 1.51 -21.32 -12.98
CA LEU A 490 1.84 -20.20 -13.85
C LEU A 490 0.60 -19.69 -14.58
N ASN A 491 0.14 -18.49 -14.23
CA ASN A 491 -0.95 -17.81 -14.92
C ASN A 491 -0.40 -17.01 -16.12
N LYS A 492 -0.69 -17.48 -17.34
CA LYS A 492 -0.21 -16.88 -18.60
C LYS A 492 -0.79 -15.48 -18.88
N ALA A 493 -1.91 -15.15 -18.28
CA ALA A 493 -2.59 -13.87 -18.49
C ALA A 493 -2.17 -12.80 -17.47
N ALA A 494 -1.68 -13.20 -16.30
CA ALA A 494 -1.37 -12.30 -15.19
C ALA A 494 0.03 -11.68 -15.30
N GLY A 495 0.14 -10.42 -14.80
CA GLY A 495 1.40 -9.74 -14.49
C GLY A 495 1.74 -9.89 -13.00
N HIS A 496 2.29 -8.82 -12.40
CA HIS A 496 2.59 -8.77 -10.95
C HIS A 496 1.35 -8.76 -10.05
N GLY A 497 0.18 -8.63 -10.62
CA GLY A 497 -1.16 -8.69 -10.01
C GLY A 497 -2.16 -9.18 -11.05
N GLY A 498 -3.46 -8.96 -10.80
CA GLY A 498 -4.49 -9.33 -11.76
C GLY A 498 -4.83 -10.83 -11.72
N PHE A 499 -4.67 -11.45 -10.55
CA PHE A 499 -5.16 -12.80 -10.30
C PHE A 499 -6.68 -12.81 -10.42
N THR A 500 -7.19 -13.82 -11.10
CA THR A 500 -8.62 -13.95 -11.40
C THR A 500 -9.38 -14.57 -10.21
N PRO A 501 -10.72 -14.43 -10.14
CA PRO A 501 -11.53 -15.18 -9.17
C PRO A 501 -11.30 -16.70 -9.24
N SER A 502 -10.97 -17.24 -10.41
CA SER A 502 -10.63 -18.66 -10.57
C SER A 502 -9.32 -19.03 -9.88
N ASP A 503 -8.33 -18.14 -9.88
CA ASP A 503 -7.07 -18.34 -9.14
C ASP A 503 -7.34 -18.36 -7.63
N VAL A 504 -8.27 -17.53 -7.15
CA VAL A 504 -8.70 -17.47 -5.75
C VAL A 504 -9.44 -18.75 -5.35
N LEU A 505 -10.35 -19.25 -6.20
CA LEU A 505 -11.05 -20.51 -5.95
C LEU A 505 -10.09 -21.70 -5.91
N LEU A 506 -9.17 -21.79 -6.88
CA LEU A 506 -8.11 -22.81 -6.87
C LEU A 506 -7.29 -22.78 -5.59
N MET A 507 -7.00 -21.59 -5.11
CA MET A 507 -6.31 -21.36 -3.84
C MET A 507 -7.10 -21.92 -2.66
N ILE A 508 -8.40 -21.58 -2.55
CA ILE A 508 -9.26 -22.03 -1.45
C ILE A 508 -9.41 -23.55 -1.46
N ASP A 509 -9.63 -24.14 -2.64
CA ASP A 509 -9.73 -25.59 -2.81
C ASP A 509 -8.41 -26.27 -2.42
N THR A 510 -7.28 -25.70 -2.81
CA THR A 510 -5.94 -26.17 -2.43
C THR A 510 -5.75 -26.11 -0.92
N LEU A 511 -6.11 -25.01 -0.27
CA LEU A 511 -6.02 -24.85 1.18
C LEU A 511 -6.94 -25.84 1.91
N ASN A 512 -8.19 -25.98 1.46
CA ASN A 512 -9.13 -26.94 2.05
C ASN A 512 -8.61 -28.38 1.92
N TYR A 513 -8.13 -28.76 0.74
CA TYR A 513 -7.52 -30.07 0.51
C TYR A 513 -6.37 -30.34 1.49
N PHE A 514 -5.44 -29.41 1.64
CA PHE A 514 -4.32 -29.59 2.57
C PHE A 514 -4.74 -29.67 4.03
N PHE A 515 -5.70 -28.88 4.47
CA PHE A 515 -6.18 -28.92 5.85
C PHE A 515 -7.03 -30.15 6.15
N GLU A 516 -7.71 -30.73 5.16
CA GLU A 516 -8.42 -31.99 5.31
C GLU A 516 -7.46 -33.19 5.31
N GLU A 517 -6.47 -33.22 4.43
CA GLU A 517 -5.46 -34.28 4.35
C GLU A 517 -4.57 -34.33 5.60
N VAL A 518 -4.12 -33.19 6.11
CA VAL A 518 -3.36 -33.10 7.36
C VAL A 518 -4.20 -33.58 8.56
N GLY A 519 -5.52 -33.31 8.55
CA GLY A 519 -6.44 -33.82 9.55
C GLY A 519 -6.61 -35.36 9.51
N ARG A 520 -6.54 -35.99 8.34
CA ARG A 520 -6.69 -37.46 8.18
C ARG A 520 -5.41 -38.23 8.50
N ASN A 521 -4.24 -37.66 8.21
CA ASN A 521 -2.96 -38.36 8.44
C ASN A 521 -2.46 -38.29 9.89
N ASN A 522 -3.20 -37.61 10.79
CA ASN A 522 -2.90 -37.51 12.22
C ASN A 522 -3.97 -38.20 13.13
N LEU A 523 -4.85 -39.01 12.55
CA LEU A 523 -5.73 -39.95 13.24
C LEU A 523 -5.20 -41.38 13.06
#